data_59f695e4bdb9754b1ffd328b10ec54ed
#
_entry.id   59f695e4bdb9754b1ffd328b10ec54ed
#
_cell.length_a   1.000
_cell.length_b   1.000
_cell.length_c   1.000
_cell.angle_alpha   90.00
_cell.angle_beta   90.00
_cell.angle_gamma   90.00
#
_symmetry.space_group_name_H-M   'P 1'
#
loop_
_entity.id
_entity.type
_entity.pdbx_description
1 polymer ?
#
loop_
_entity_poly.entity_id
_entity_poly.type
_entity_poly.pdbx_seq_one_letter_code
_entity_poly.pdbx_strand_id
1 'polypeptide(L)'
;AEMLLQQDAAIYAKINDGATLDEAVDPGNKEFGPLAHPEQVQMRVAKRAMMLKDGIQPYPVTLDVTATIEEVRAKYDGKLEAGDETEDVVGIAGRVLFLRNAGGLCFVQLSAGDGTKIQGMISKKEIGADSLKQFKQLVDLGDHLFIKGRVIASKTGELSVFATEWAIAA
;
A
#
# COMPACT_ATOMS: atom_id res chain seq x y z
N ALA A 1 12.37 -4.69 -26.07
CA ALA A 1 12.63 -5.42 -24.79
C ALA A 1 13.93 -5.00 -24.15
N GLU A 2 15.02 -4.95 -24.92
CA GLU A 2 16.34 -4.56 -24.38
C GLU A 2 16.35 -3.11 -23.88
N MET A 3 15.74 -2.20 -24.60
CA MET A 3 15.65 -0.79 -24.23
C MET A 3 14.88 -0.61 -22.90
N LEU A 4 13.79 -1.35 -22.70
CA LEU A 4 13.01 -1.30 -21.46
C LEU A 4 13.82 -1.81 -20.27
N LEU A 5 14.63 -2.86 -20.46
CA LEU A 5 15.52 -3.36 -19.42
C LEU A 5 16.61 -2.35 -19.08
N GLN A 6 17.14 -1.64 -20.07
CA GLN A 6 18.11 -0.56 -19.84
C GLN A 6 17.50 0.60 -19.07
N GLN A 7 16.27 0.98 -19.37
CA GLN A 7 15.56 2.03 -18.63
C GLN A 7 15.35 1.61 -17.16
N ASP A 8 14.90 0.38 -16.92
CA ASP A 8 14.72 -0.13 -15.57
C ASP A 8 16.04 -0.11 -14.79
N ALA A 9 17.13 -0.57 -15.41
CA ALA A 9 18.46 -0.53 -14.81
C ALA A 9 18.91 0.88 -14.47
N ALA A 10 18.63 1.86 -15.33
CA ALA A 10 18.96 3.27 -15.09
C ALA A 10 18.19 3.83 -13.90
N ILE A 11 16.90 3.49 -13.76
CA ILE A 11 16.08 3.90 -12.62
C ILE A 11 16.64 3.31 -11.32
N TYR A 12 16.97 2.02 -11.31
CA TYR A 12 17.58 1.36 -10.15
C TYR A 12 18.90 2.03 -9.74
N ALA A 13 19.75 2.36 -10.72
CA ALA A 13 21.01 3.02 -10.46
C ALA A 13 20.81 4.40 -9.82
N LYS A 14 19.89 5.20 -10.33
CA LYS A 14 19.59 6.53 -9.78
C LYS A 14 19.10 6.45 -8.33
N ILE A 15 18.20 5.52 -8.03
CA ILE A 15 17.69 5.30 -6.67
C ILE A 15 18.83 4.87 -5.73
N ASN A 16 19.68 3.94 -6.16
CA ASN A 16 20.81 3.47 -5.37
C ASN A 16 21.84 4.59 -5.10
N ASP A 17 21.95 5.56 -6.00
CA ASP A 17 22.80 6.74 -5.82
C ASP A 17 22.18 7.83 -4.93
N GLY A 18 20.96 7.60 -4.43
CA GLY A 18 20.29 8.52 -3.51
C GLY A 18 19.28 9.47 -4.13
N ALA A 19 18.93 9.30 -5.41
CA ALA A 19 17.89 10.10 -6.05
C ALA A 19 16.52 9.88 -5.41
N THR A 20 15.68 10.91 -5.45
CA THR A 20 14.27 10.79 -5.08
C THR A 20 13.49 10.02 -6.16
N LEU A 21 12.25 9.63 -5.86
CA LEU A 21 11.39 8.96 -6.83
C LEU A 21 11.19 9.79 -8.10
N ASP A 22 10.93 11.09 -7.94
CA ASP A 22 10.71 11.99 -9.07
C ASP A 22 11.98 12.20 -9.91
N GLU A 23 13.14 12.25 -9.28
CA GLU A 23 14.42 12.38 -9.96
C GLU A 23 14.80 11.12 -10.76
N ALA A 24 14.34 9.95 -10.33
CA ALA A 24 14.66 8.69 -11.00
C ALA A 24 13.81 8.45 -12.24
N VAL A 25 12.66 9.09 -12.36
CA VAL A 25 11.73 8.94 -13.49
C VAL A 25 12.12 9.92 -14.61
N ASP A 26 11.87 9.54 -15.86
CA ASP A 26 12.09 10.36 -17.06
C ASP A 26 10.74 10.75 -17.69
N PRO A 27 10.09 11.83 -17.21
CA PRO A 27 8.82 12.28 -17.77
C PRO A 27 8.98 12.71 -19.23
N GLY A 28 8.06 12.27 -20.09
CA GLY A 28 8.11 12.57 -21.50
C GLY A 28 9.13 11.74 -22.29
N ASN A 29 9.76 10.76 -21.66
CA ASN A 29 10.68 9.80 -22.28
C ASN A 29 11.82 10.46 -23.05
N LYS A 30 12.42 11.48 -22.46
CA LYS A 30 13.48 12.28 -23.09
C LYS A 30 14.76 11.48 -23.33
N GLU A 31 15.08 10.55 -22.41
CA GLU A 31 16.30 9.75 -22.47
C GLU A 31 16.15 8.52 -23.36
N PHE A 32 15.01 7.82 -23.29
CA PHE A 32 14.80 6.53 -23.97
C PHE A 32 13.81 6.59 -25.13
N GLY A 33 13.16 7.71 -25.36
CA GLY A 33 12.28 7.93 -26.52
C GLY A 33 10.87 7.36 -26.35
N PRO A 34 10.05 7.38 -27.43
CA PRO A 34 8.61 7.11 -27.33
C PRO A 34 8.24 5.65 -27.04
N LEU A 35 9.17 4.70 -27.21
CA LEU A 35 8.93 3.29 -26.90
C LEU A 35 9.27 2.91 -25.45
N ALA A 36 9.73 3.87 -24.65
CA ALA A 36 10.02 3.66 -23.25
C ALA A 36 8.74 3.48 -22.43
N HIS A 37 8.91 3.01 -21.20
CA HIS A 37 7.78 2.86 -20.26
C HIS A 37 7.06 4.20 -20.02
N PRO A 38 5.72 4.20 -19.93
CA PRO A 38 5.00 5.36 -19.43
C PRO A 38 5.46 5.76 -18.04
N GLU A 39 5.27 7.02 -17.69
CA GLU A 39 5.71 7.57 -16.39
C GLU A 39 5.20 6.75 -15.19
N GLN A 40 3.95 6.26 -15.24
CA GLN A 40 3.39 5.44 -14.16
C GLN A 40 4.16 4.14 -13.95
N VAL A 41 4.59 3.49 -15.04
CA VAL A 41 5.38 2.26 -14.97
C VAL A 41 6.77 2.56 -14.43
N GLN A 42 7.40 3.65 -14.89
CA GLN A 42 8.69 4.10 -14.37
C GLN A 42 8.62 4.38 -12.88
N MET A 43 7.56 5.02 -12.40
CA MET A 43 7.37 5.30 -10.98
C MET A 43 7.25 4.02 -10.16
N ARG A 44 6.57 3.00 -10.68
CA ARG A 44 6.49 1.69 -10.00
C ARG A 44 7.85 1.01 -9.91
N VAL A 45 8.64 1.08 -10.97
CA VAL A 45 10.02 0.54 -10.96
C VAL A 45 10.87 1.29 -9.92
N ALA A 46 10.77 2.61 -9.87
CA ALA A 46 11.49 3.44 -8.91
C ALA A 46 11.09 3.12 -7.45
N LYS A 47 9.80 2.94 -7.20
CA LYS A 47 9.31 2.54 -5.88
C LYS A 47 9.84 1.18 -5.44
N ARG A 48 9.86 0.21 -6.36
CA ARG A 48 10.43 -1.11 -6.09
C ARG A 48 11.91 -1.02 -5.75
N ALA A 49 12.66 -0.22 -6.51
CA ALA A 49 14.08 0.01 -6.26
C ALA A 49 14.31 0.62 -4.88
N MET A 50 13.49 1.59 -4.48
CA MET A 50 13.56 2.22 -3.17
C MET A 50 13.25 1.24 -2.04
N MET A 51 12.27 0.38 -2.22
CA MET A 51 11.95 -0.68 -1.24
C MET A 51 13.13 -1.62 -1.05
N LEU A 52 13.76 -2.06 -2.13
CA LEU A 52 14.94 -2.94 -2.07
C LEU A 52 16.11 -2.26 -1.40
N LYS A 53 16.34 -0.98 -1.68
CA LYS A 53 17.39 -0.17 -1.04
C LYS A 53 17.18 -0.06 0.47
N ASP A 54 15.93 0.11 0.91
CA ASP A 54 15.57 0.24 2.32
C ASP A 54 15.47 -1.12 3.03
N GLY A 55 15.74 -2.22 2.33
CA GLY A 55 15.65 -3.57 2.89
C GLY A 55 14.23 -4.11 3.01
N ILE A 56 13.25 -3.47 2.41
CA ILE A 56 11.86 -3.92 2.37
C ILE A 56 11.70 -4.89 1.21
N GLN A 57 11.11 -6.05 1.48
CA GLN A 57 10.77 -6.98 0.41
C GLN A 57 9.51 -6.54 -0.31
N PRO A 58 9.58 -6.16 -1.61
CA PRO A 58 8.42 -5.62 -2.33
C PRO A 58 7.33 -6.65 -2.61
N TYR A 59 7.71 -7.93 -2.69
CA TYR A 59 6.76 -9.04 -2.92
C TYR A 59 7.07 -10.14 -1.90
N PRO A 60 6.51 -10.07 -0.69
CA PRO A 60 6.73 -11.11 0.30
C PRO A 60 6.25 -12.47 -0.23
N VAL A 61 7.03 -13.51 0.03
CA VAL A 61 6.73 -14.87 -0.44
C VAL A 61 5.43 -15.39 0.16
N THR A 62 5.14 -14.98 1.40
CA THR A 62 3.94 -15.41 2.10
C THR A 62 3.28 -14.19 2.75
N LEU A 63 2.01 -13.97 2.43
CA LEU A 63 1.18 -13.01 3.13
C LEU A 63 0.29 -13.77 4.10
N ASP A 64 0.19 -13.26 5.31
CA ASP A 64 -0.59 -13.88 6.38
C ASP A 64 -2.08 -13.48 6.28
N VAL A 65 -2.67 -13.71 5.11
CA VAL A 65 -4.09 -13.45 4.87
C VAL A 65 -4.92 -14.50 5.60
N THR A 66 -5.63 -14.08 6.64
CA THR A 66 -6.43 -14.97 7.48
C THR A 66 -7.93 -14.90 7.20
N ALA A 67 -8.37 -13.85 6.50
CA ALA A 67 -9.77 -13.66 6.16
C ALA A 67 -9.90 -12.83 4.88
N THR A 68 -11.03 -12.95 4.20
CA THR A 68 -11.37 -12.04 3.10
C THR A 68 -12.12 -10.82 3.64
N ILE A 69 -12.20 -9.77 2.84
CA ILE A 69 -12.98 -8.58 3.20
C ILE A 69 -14.45 -8.93 3.43
N GLU A 70 -15.00 -9.81 2.59
CA GLU A 70 -16.37 -10.29 2.71
C GLU A 70 -16.60 -11.02 4.03
N GLU A 71 -15.67 -11.88 4.42
CA GLU A 71 -15.77 -12.64 5.69
C GLU A 71 -15.73 -11.70 6.90
N VAL A 72 -14.87 -10.71 6.90
CA VAL A 72 -14.77 -9.71 7.97
C VAL A 72 -16.07 -8.91 8.07
N ARG A 73 -16.58 -8.47 6.95
CA ARG A 73 -17.87 -7.76 6.89
C ARG A 73 -19.02 -8.62 7.39
N ALA A 74 -19.11 -9.86 6.94
CA ALA A 74 -20.17 -10.77 7.36
C ALA A 74 -20.12 -11.06 8.86
N LYS A 75 -18.93 -11.14 9.44
CA LYS A 75 -18.76 -11.46 10.86
C LYS A 75 -19.05 -10.26 11.78
N TYR A 76 -18.68 -9.05 11.37
CA TYR A 76 -18.72 -7.88 12.24
C TYR A 76 -19.70 -6.78 11.84
N ASP A 77 -20.19 -6.81 10.60
CA ASP A 77 -21.08 -5.77 10.10
C ASP A 77 -22.39 -5.74 10.92
N GLY A 78 -22.71 -4.57 11.47
CA GLY A 78 -23.87 -4.41 12.34
C GLY A 78 -23.71 -4.94 13.77
N LYS A 79 -22.55 -5.48 14.13
CA LYS A 79 -22.28 -6.03 15.46
C LYS A 79 -21.43 -5.10 16.33
N LEU A 80 -20.75 -4.13 15.73
CA LEU A 80 -19.95 -3.14 16.43
C LEU A 80 -20.62 -1.78 16.36
N GLU A 81 -20.63 -1.07 17.47
CA GLU A 81 -21.09 0.30 17.54
C GLU A 81 -19.92 1.26 17.29
N ALA A 82 -20.23 2.51 17.00
CA ALA A 82 -19.21 3.54 16.76
C ALA A 82 -18.24 3.63 17.95
N GLY A 83 -16.96 3.50 17.66
CA GLY A 83 -15.91 3.53 18.67
C GLY A 83 -15.58 2.19 19.33
N ASP A 84 -16.32 1.13 19.01
CA ASP A 84 -16.05 -0.21 19.57
C ASP A 84 -14.75 -0.78 18.96
N GLU A 85 -13.99 -1.47 19.79
CA GLU A 85 -12.75 -2.14 19.40
C GLU A 85 -12.81 -3.61 19.80
N THR A 86 -12.25 -4.48 18.96
CA THR A 86 -12.08 -5.90 19.27
C THR A 86 -10.59 -6.22 19.41
N GLU A 87 -10.28 -7.34 20.02
CA GLU A 87 -8.93 -7.89 20.05
C GLU A 87 -8.68 -8.88 18.92
N ASP A 88 -9.64 -9.07 18.04
CA ASP A 88 -9.53 -9.99 16.92
C ASP A 88 -8.60 -9.42 15.86
N VAL A 89 -7.52 -10.13 15.58
CA VAL A 89 -6.53 -9.78 14.57
C VAL A 89 -6.84 -10.52 13.29
N VAL A 90 -6.94 -9.78 12.19
CA VAL A 90 -7.16 -10.35 10.86
C VAL A 90 -6.12 -9.82 9.88
N GLY A 91 -5.76 -10.63 8.90
CA GLY A 91 -4.94 -10.22 7.76
C GLY A 91 -5.81 -10.23 6.52
N ILE A 92 -5.94 -9.08 5.87
CA ILE A 92 -6.75 -8.92 4.67
C ILE A 92 -5.93 -8.27 3.56
N ALA A 93 -6.32 -8.53 2.32
CA ALA A 93 -5.73 -7.90 1.16
C ALA A 93 -6.83 -7.41 0.22
N GLY A 94 -6.60 -6.28 -0.43
CA GLY A 94 -7.54 -5.71 -1.37
C GLY A 94 -6.92 -4.59 -2.20
N ARG A 95 -7.67 -4.12 -3.18
CA ARG A 95 -7.25 -3.01 -4.03
C ARG A 95 -7.53 -1.68 -3.33
N VAL A 96 -6.54 -0.80 -3.33
CA VAL A 96 -6.69 0.54 -2.76
C VAL A 96 -7.55 1.40 -3.68
N LEU A 97 -8.71 1.81 -3.19
CA LEU A 97 -9.63 2.70 -3.93
C LEU A 97 -9.51 4.15 -3.46
N PHE A 98 -9.11 4.38 -2.23
CA PHE A 98 -9.09 5.70 -1.63
C PHE A 98 -8.02 5.78 -0.55
N LEU A 99 -7.32 6.90 -0.49
CA LEU A 99 -6.32 7.22 0.54
C LEU A 99 -6.61 8.60 1.10
N ARG A 100 -6.63 8.72 2.42
CA ARG A 100 -6.81 9.98 3.10
C ARG A 100 -5.81 10.10 4.24
N ASN A 101 -5.03 11.17 4.22
CA ASN A 101 -4.09 11.50 5.28
C ASN A 101 -4.72 12.42 6.30
N ALA A 102 -4.57 12.09 7.59
CA ALA A 102 -5.08 12.89 8.70
C ALA A 102 -3.99 12.99 9.79
N GLY A 103 -2.96 13.78 9.53
CA GLY A 103 -1.83 13.91 10.45
C GLY A 103 -1.06 12.61 10.62
N GLY A 104 -1.01 12.07 11.84
CA GLY A 104 -0.34 10.80 12.14
C GLY A 104 -1.17 9.55 11.84
N LEU A 105 -2.25 9.68 11.07
CA LEU A 105 -3.15 8.59 10.73
C LEU A 105 -3.46 8.64 9.24
N CYS A 106 -3.46 7.48 8.58
CA CYS A 106 -3.86 7.35 7.20
C CYS A 106 -5.06 6.41 7.10
N PHE A 107 -6.12 6.85 6.43
CA PHE A 107 -7.28 6.03 6.12
C PHE A 107 -7.13 5.48 4.70
N VAL A 108 -7.38 4.19 4.54
CA VAL A 108 -7.34 3.53 3.24
C VAL A 108 -8.65 2.75 3.05
N GLN A 109 -9.23 2.82 1.86
CA GLN A 109 -10.36 1.98 1.50
C GLN A 109 -9.88 0.85 0.60
N LEU A 110 -10.10 -0.39 1.03
CA LEU A 110 -9.75 -1.58 0.29
C LEU A 110 -10.99 -2.22 -0.31
N SER A 111 -10.87 -2.71 -1.55
CA SER A 111 -11.96 -3.39 -2.25
C SER A 111 -11.56 -4.82 -2.57
N ALA A 112 -12.48 -5.74 -2.29
CA ALA A 112 -12.37 -7.12 -2.75
C ALA A 112 -12.78 -7.25 -4.23
N GLY A 113 -12.53 -8.41 -4.81
CA GLY A 113 -12.85 -8.68 -6.21
C GLY A 113 -14.34 -8.60 -6.55
N ASP A 114 -15.22 -8.81 -5.58
CA ASP A 114 -16.67 -8.70 -5.75
C ASP A 114 -17.23 -7.30 -5.51
N GLY A 115 -16.36 -6.33 -5.19
CA GLY A 115 -16.75 -4.96 -4.89
C GLY A 115 -16.99 -4.65 -3.42
N THR A 116 -16.87 -5.63 -2.53
CA THR A 116 -16.99 -5.42 -1.08
C THR A 116 -15.83 -4.56 -0.59
N LYS A 117 -16.12 -3.58 0.25
CA LYS A 117 -15.15 -2.59 0.70
C LYS A 117 -15.00 -2.61 2.21
N ILE A 118 -13.80 -2.28 2.69
CA ILE A 118 -13.51 -2.10 4.11
C ILE A 118 -12.50 -0.97 4.28
N GLN A 119 -12.59 -0.25 5.40
CA GLN A 119 -11.63 0.77 5.76
C GLN A 119 -10.45 0.16 6.50
N GLY A 120 -9.24 0.59 6.14
CA GLY A 120 -8.04 0.33 6.93
C GLY A 120 -7.58 1.63 7.61
N MET A 121 -7.05 1.51 8.81
CA MET A 121 -6.48 2.63 9.55
C MET A 121 -5.01 2.36 9.81
N ILE A 122 -4.14 3.20 9.29
CA ILE A 122 -2.68 3.08 9.44
C ILE A 122 -2.24 4.21 10.37
N SER A 123 -1.86 3.87 11.59
CA SER A 123 -1.53 4.85 12.63
C SER A 123 -0.03 4.89 12.91
N LYS A 124 0.52 6.09 13.00
CA LYS A 124 1.89 6.33 13.43
C LYS A 124 2.18 5.70 14.79
N LYS A 125 1.20 5.68 15.70
CA LYS A 125 1.35 5.10 17.03
C LYS A 125 1.53 3.58 17.00
N GLU A 126 0.93 2.90 16.02
CA GLU A 126 0.98 1.44 15.90
C GLU A 126 2.16 0.95 15.06
N ILE A 127 2.42 1.59 13.92
CA ILE A 127 3.44 1.13 12.98
C ILE A 127 4.75 1.93 13.03
N GLY A 128 4.76 3.06 13.73
CA GLY A 128 5.90 3.96 13.80
C GLY A 128 5.92 5.01 12.70
N ALA A 129 6.64 6.10 12.95
CA ALA A 129 6.71 7.24 12.02
C ALA A 129 7.35 6.86 10.69
N ASP A 130 8.41 6.06 10.72
CA ASP A 130 9.14 5.65 9.51
C ASP A 130 8.29 4.75 8.63
N SER A 131 7.60 3.79 9.22
CA SER A 131 6.71 2.88 8.49
C SER A 131 5.53 3.63 7.88
N LEU A 132 4.95 4.59 8.59
CA LEU A 132 3.87 5.42 8.05
C LEU A 132 4.36 6.29 6.88
N LYS A 133 5.57 6.84 6.98
CA LYS A 133 6.20 7.60 5.90
C LYS A 133 6.39 6.72 4.66
N GLN A 134 6.89 5.50 4.82
CA GLN A 134 7.03 4.55 3.73
C GLN A 134 5.67 4.18 3.11
N PHE A 135 4.66 3.97 3.93
CA PHE A 135 3.30 3.71 3.47
C PHE A 135 2.80 4.84 2.56
N LYS A 136 2.94 6.08 2.99
CA LYS A 136 2.51 7.25 2.21
C LYS A 136 3.29 7.41 0.91
N GLN A 137 4.56 7.02 0.89
CA GLN A 137 5.40 7.12 -0.31
C GLN A 137 5.15 6.00 -1.32
N LEU A 138 4.88 4.80 -0.85
CA LEU A 138 4.92 3.59 -1.68
C LEU A 138 3.54 3.10 -2.11
N VAL A 139 2.50 3.38 -1.33
CA VAL A 139 1.14 2.92 -1.62
C VAL A 139 0.39 3.96 -2.45
N ASP A 140 -0.12 3.53 -3.59
CA ASP A 140 -0.92 4.34 -4.50
C ASP A 140 -2.32 3.76 -4.71
N LEU A 141 -3.22 4.58 -5.24
CA LEU A 141 -4.54 4.12 -5.68
C LEU A 141 -4.37 3.02 -6.75
N GLY A 142 -5.14 1.96 -6.62
CA GLY A 142 -5.12 0.82 -7.52
C GLY A 142 -4.12 -0.27 -7.13
N ASP A 143 -3.24 -0.03 -6.17
CA ASP A 143 -2.33 -1.05 -5.66
C ASP A 143 -3.08 -2.10 -4.85
N HIS A 144 -2.59 -3.33 -4.87
CA HIS A 144 -3.04 -4.36 -3.95
C HIS A 144 -2.27 -4.25 -2.65
N LEU A 145 -2.98 -4.01 -1.56
CA LEU A 145 -2.41 -3.79 -0.25
C LEU A 145 -2.85 -4.90 0.71
N PHE A 146 -1.89 -5.45 1.43
CA PHE A 146 -2.14 -6.32 2.58
C PHE A 146 -2.04 -5.50 3.85
N ILE A 147 -3.00 -5.65 4.76
CA ILE A 147 -2.94 -5.10 6.11
C ILE A 147 -3.32 -6.16 7.13
N LYS A 148 -2.69 -6.11 8.28
CA LYS A 148 -2.97 -6.99 9.41
C LYS A 148 -3.15 -6.14 10.65
N GLY A 149 -4.23 -6.38 11.39
CA GLY A 149 -4.51 -5.63 12.59
C GLY A 149 -5.83 -6.03 13.23
N ARG A 150 -6.23 -5.24 14.23
CA ARG A 150 -7.48 -5.48 14.97
C ARG A 150 -8.68 -4.97 14.20
N VAL A 151 -9.78 -5.70 14.31
CA VAL A 151 -11.07 -5.25 13.78
C VAL A 151 -11.69 -4.28 14.77
N ILE A 152 -12.00 -3.08 14.30
CA ILE A 152 -12.62 -2.02 15.11
C ILE A 152 -13.74 -1.33 14.33
N ALA A 153 -14.57 -0.59 15.03
CA ALA A 153 -15.46 0.39 14.42
C ALA A 153 -14.88 1.79 14.69
N SER A 154 -14.80 2.61 13.64
CA SER A 154 -14.32 3.99 13.78
C SER A 154 -15.32 4.82 14.59
N LYS A 155 -14.93 6.05 14.94
CA LYS A 155 -15.82 6.98 15.66
C LYS A 155 -17.12 7.28 14.91
N THR A 156 -17.12 7.11 13.61
CA THR A 156 -18.30 7.28 12.76
C THR A 156 -19.10 6.00 12.57
N GLY A 157 -18.64 4.88 13.15
CA GLY A 157 -19.28 3.58 13.05
C GLY A 157 -18.85 2.75 11.84
N GLU A 158 -17.86 3.19 11.08
CA GLU A 158 -17.35 2.45 9.93
C GLU A 158 -16.50 1.27 10.40
N LEU A 159 -16.80 0.07 9.88
CA LEU A 159 -16.02 -1.13 10.14
C LEU A 159 -14.63 -0.98 9.55
N SER A 160 -13.59 -1.17 10.36
CA SER A 160 -12.21 -0.89 9.98
C SER A 160 -11.27 -1.94 10.54
N VAL A 161 -10.10 -2.07 9.89
CA VAL A 161 -8.96 -2.81 10.42
C VAL A 161 -7.91 -1.80 10.88
N PHE A 162 -7.60 -1.81 12.17
CA PHE A 162 -6.57 -0.95 12.76
C PHE A 162 -5.22 -1.64 12.59
N ALA A 163 -4.51 -1.30 11.53
CA ALA A 163 -3.35 -2.03 11.06
C ALA A 163 -2.14 -1.89 12.00
N THR A 164 -1.52 -3.03 12.31
CA THR A 164 -0.22 -3.10 12.98
C THR A 164 0.89 -3.45 12.01
N GLU A 165 0.53 -4.02 10.86
CA GLU A 165 1.46 -4.39 9.79
C GLU A 165 0.82 -4.10 8.43
N TRP A 166 1.65 -3.85 7.44
CA TRP A 166 1.21 -3.67 6.07
C TRP A 166 2.27 -4.14 5.09
N ALA A 167 1.83 -4.52 3.87
CA ALA A 167 2.73 -4.87 2.79
C ALA A 167 2.02 -4.64 1.45
N ILE A 168 2.78 -4.38 0.40
CA ILE A 168 2.23 -4.33 -0.95
C ILE A 168 2.11 -5.77 -1.44
N ALA A 169 0.91 -6.17 -1.83
CA ALA A 169 0.62 -7.56 -2.21
C ALA A 169 0.89 -7.84 -3.69
N ALA A 170 0.82 -6.83 -4.52
CA ALA A 170 1.09 -6.96 -5.94
C ALA A 170 1.37 -5.59 -6.60
#